data_a4633f0990ef27ed27f0c86e428d6959
#
_entry.id   a4633f0990ef27ed27f0c86e428d6959
#
_cell.length_a   1.000
_cell.length_b   1.000
_cell.length_c   1.000
_cell.angle_alpha   90.00
_cell.angle_beta   90.00
_cell.angle_gamma   90.00
#
_symmetry.space_group_name_H-M   'P 1'
#
loop_
_entity.id
_entity.type
_entity.pdbx_description
1 polymer ?
#
loop_
_entity_poly.entity_id
_entity_poly.type
_entity_poly.pdbx_seq_one_letter_code
_entity_poly.pdbx_strand_id
1 'polypeptide(L)'
;MMDTRLSEDDLAFQVEVRQFLTEAWDKELAATYGNIATMKEGAEEWPTRLYHKGWVAPHWPVEYGGTDWSVTQSFIYNSERAAVGAPEVLPFGVTMVASVIIAYGSDEQKEKFLPRILKSEDWWCQGYSEPGAGSDLASLKMRADLEGEEYVLNGSKIWTSYAQYANWIFCLVRTDSSGRKQEGITFLLIDMDSPGITVRAIKTIDG
;
A
#
# COMPACT_ATOMS: atom_id res chain seq x y z
N MET A 1 22.55 -27.20 14.95
CA MET A 1 21.14 -27.06 15.43
C MET A 1 20.92 -25.54 15.50
N MET A 2 19.89 -25.03 14.85
CA MET A 2 19.58 -23.61 14.90
C MET A 2 19.06 -23.27 16.30
N ASP A 3 19.63 -22.29 17.00
CA ASP A 3 19.12 -21.81 18.28
C ASP A 3 17.96 -20.86 17.99
N THR A 4 16.78 -21.20 18.47
CA THR A 4 15.54 -20.42 18.29
C THR A 4 15.16 -19.63 19.54
N ARG A 5 16.03 -19.59 20.56
CA ARG A 5 15.79 -18.80 21.76
C ARG A 5 15.98 -17.31 21.46
N LEU A 6 15.09 -16.51 21.98
CA LEU A 6 15.21 -15.05 21.91
C LEU A 6 16.36 -14.59 22.84
N SER A 7 17.10 -13.58 22.40
CA SER A 7 18.09 -12.89 23.25
C SER A 7 17.39 -12.03 24.31
N GLU A 8 18.15 -11.52 25.29
CA GLU A 8 17.61 -10.58 26.29
C GLU A 8 17.08 -9.31 25.61
N ASP A 9 17.78 -8.82 24.59
CA ASP A 9 17.34 -7.64 23.80
C ASP A 9 16.06 -7.94 23.02
N ASP A 10 15.93 -9.13 22.42
CA ASP A 10 14.72 -9.54 21.72
C ASP A 10 13.52 -9.66 22.68
N LEU A 11 13.76 -10.17 23.90
CA LEU A 11 12.73 -10.26 24.93
C LEU A 11 12.30 -8.86 25.42
N ALA A 12 13.24 -7.94 25.59
CA ALA A 12 12.93 -6.56 25.94
C ALA A 12 12.11 -5.87 24.82
N PHE A 13 12.52 -6.06 23.58
CA PHE A 13 11.78 -5.57 22.42
C PHE A 13 10.38 -6.18 22.33
N GLN A 14 10.21 -7.47 22.60
CA GLN A 14 8.90 -8.11 22.63
C GLN A 14 7.96 -7.47 23.65
N VAL A 15 8.47 -7.14 24.85
CA VAL A 15 7.70 -6.44 25.88
C VAL A 15 7.26 -5.07 25.40
N GLU A 16 8.17 -4.28 24.80
CA GLU A 16 7.86 -2.97 24.22
C GLU A 16 6.77 -3.06 23.15
N VAL A 17 6.92 -3.98 22.21
CA VAL A 17 5.96 -4.20 21.11
C VAL A 17 4.59 -4.57 21.67
N ARG A 18 4.53 -5.51 22.61
CA ARG A 18 3.27 -5.98 23.21
C ARG A 18 2.56 -4.84 23.95
N GLN A 19 3.29 -4.06 24.74
CA GLN A 19 2.73 -2.91 25.46
C GLN A 19 2.16 -1.90 24.47
N PHE A 20 2.95 -1.47 23.49
CA PHE A 20 2.51 -0.50 22.49
C PHE A 20 1.27 -0.98 21.74
N LEU A 21 1.27 -2.22 21.23
CA LEU A 21 0.16 -2.74 20.46
C LEU A 21 -1.13 -2.89 21.29
N THR A 22 -1.00 -3.28 22.58
CA THR A 22 -2.15 -3.39 23.47
C THR A 22 -2.80 -2.02 23.73
N GLU A 23 -1.98 -0.97 23.85
CA GLU A 23 -2.45 0.41 24.07
C GLU A 23 -2.95 1.05 22.78
N ALA A 24 -2.23 0.85 21.67
CA ALA A 24 -2.51 1.49 20.39
C ALA A 24 -3.63 0.82 19.59
N TRP A 25 -3.87 -0.49 19.79
CA TRP A 25 -4.99 -1.22 19.20
C TRP A 25 -6.05 -1.51 20.25
N ASP A 26 -6.70 -0.46 20.72
CA ASP A 26 -7.74 -0.55 21.73
C ASP A 26 -9.08 -1.05 21.17
N LYS A 27 -10.03 -1.32 22.06
CA LYS A 27 -11.35 -1.86 21.68
C LYS A 27 -12.18 -0.91 20.83
N GLU A 28 -12.00 0.39 21.02
CA GLU A 28 -12.73 1.42 20.27
C GLU A 28 -12.25 1.45 18.81
N LEU A 29 -10.93 1.50 18.61
CA LEU A 29 -10.35 1.44 17.27
C LEU A 29 -10.67 0.11 16.57
N ALA A 30 -10.58 -1.01 17.27
CA ALA A 30 -10.94 -2.31 16.73
C ALA A 30 -12.41 -2.38 16.28
N ALA A 31 -13.33 -1.79 17.03
CA ALA A 31 -14.73 -1.71 16.66
C ALA A 31 -14.96 -0.79 15.45
N THR A 32 -14.27 0.36 15.40
CA THR A 32 -14.31 1.30 14.28
C THR A 32 -13.81 0.66 12.99
N TYR A 33 -12.65 0.00 13.05
CA TYR A 33 -12.05 -0.69 11.92
C TYR A 33 -12.89 -1.88 11.44
N GLY A 34 -13.50 -2.63 12.35
CA GLY A 34 -14.33 -3.80 12.06
C GLY A 34 -15.73 -3.49 11.53
N ASN A 35 -16.17 -2.23 11.56
CA ASN A 35 -17.48 -1.82 11.09
C ASN A 35 -17.36 -1.22 9.68
N ILE A 36 -18.08 -1.79 8.72
CA ILE A 36 -18.03 -1.36 7.30
C ILE A 36 -18.38 0.13 7.11
N ALA A 37 -19.21 0.70 7.96
CA ALA A 37 -19.62 2.11 7.88
C ALA A 37 -18.52 3.08 8.36
N THR A 38 -17.61 2.63 9.22
CA THR A 38 -16.52 3.43 9.84
C THR A 38 -15.14 2.87 9.56
N MET A 39 -15.04 1.89 8.66
CA MET A 39 -13.77 1.22 8.33
C MET A 39 -12.72 2.21 7.79
N LYS A 40 -13.16 3.22 7.04
CA LYS A 40 -12.25 4.24 6.51
C LYS A 40 -11.56 5.00 7.65
N GLU A 41 -12.34 5.46 8.63
CA GLU A 41 -11.83 6.18 9.81
C GLU A 41 -10.83 5.32 10.61
N GLY A 42 -11.15 4.03 10.80
CA GLY A 42 -10.26 3.09 11.47
C GLY A 42 -8.98 2.82 10.69
N ALA A 43 -9.10 2.76 9.35
CA ALA A 43 -7.96 2.55 8.46
C ALA A 43 -7.09 3.82 8.26
N GLU A 44 -7.55 4.98 8.69
CA GLU A 44 -6.77 6.23 8.80
C GLU A 44 -6.12 6.37 10.18
N GLU A 45 -6.87 6.06 11.25
CA GLU A 45 -6.41 6.20 12.63
C GLU A 45 -5.30 5.18 12.97
N TRP A 46 -5.43 3.93 12.56
CA TRP A 46 -4.46 2.89 12.88
C TRP A 46 -3.03 3.21 12.36
N PRO A 47 -2.82 3.53 11.07
CA PRO A 47 -1.52 3.95 10.58
C PRO A 47 -1.00 5.23 11.24
N THR A 48 -1.88 6.15 11.64
CA THR A 48 -1.51 7.38 12.35
C THR A 48 -0.86 7.05 13.70
N ARG A 49 -1.42 6.12 14.47
CA ARG A 49 -0.82 5.64 15.73
C ARG A 49 0.53 4.96 15.48
N LEU A 50 0.64 4.15 14.45
CA LEU A 50 1.91 3.54 14.03
C LEU A 50 2.93 4.59 13.58
N TYR A 51 2.48 5.65 12.89
CA TYR A 51 3.35 6.73 12.43
C TYR A 51 4.01 7.46 13.60
N HIS A 52 3.26 7.80 14.64
CA HIS A 52 3.81 8.43 15.83
C HIS A 52 4.82 7.55 16.58
N LYS A 53 4.72 6.23 16.45
CA LYS A 53 5.69 5.27 16.96
C LYS A 53 6.88 5.03 16.01
N GLY A 54 6.78 5.46 14.75
CA GLY A 54 7.77 5.18 13.70
C GLY A 54 7.68 3.75 13.14
N TRP A 55 6.52 3.10 13.20
CA TRP A 55 6.34 1.69 12.88
C TRP A 55 5.37 1.41 11.72
N VAL A 56 5.05 2.41 10.89
CA VAL A 56 4.16 2.25 9.72
C VAL A 56 4.78 1.35 8.66
N ALA A 57 6.06 1.56 8.37
CA ALA A 57 6.77 0.92 7.28
C ALA A 57 8.12 0.34 7.76
N PRO A 58 8.12 -0.62 8.71
CA PRO A 58 9.36 -1.07 9.33
C PRO A 58 10.35 -1.71 8.35
N HIS A 59 9.87 -2.17 7.19
CA HIS A 59 10.67 -2.79 6.15
C HIS A 59 11.30 -1.79 5.15
N TRP A 60 11.01 -0.49 5.28
CA TRP A 60 11.64 0.51 4.41
C TRP A 60 13.09 0.80 4.84
N PRO A 61 13.93 1.33 3.92
CA PRO A 61 15.20 1.92 4.31
C PRO A 61 15.01 3.01 5.38
N VAL A 62 15.95 3.12 6.31
CA VAL A 62 15.89 4.05 7.44
C VAL A 62 15.74 5.50 6.97
N GLU A 63 16.44 5.88 5.89
CA GLU A 63 16.35 7.21 5.30
C GLU A 63 14.95 7.60 4.84
N TYR A 64 14.07 6.63 4.61
CA TYR A 64 12.66 6.84 4.22
C TYR A 64 11.67 6.51 5.36
N GLY A 65 12.15 6.31 6.59
CA GLY A 65 11.31 6.08 7.76
C GLY A 65 11.11 4.61 8.16
N GLY A 66 11.97 3.71 7.68
CA GLY A 66 12.06 2.33 8.17
C GLY A 66 12.75 2.21 9.52
N THR A 67 12.75 1.01 10.12
CA THR A 67 13.19 0.80 11.52
C THR A 67 14.54 0.11 11.67
N ASP A 68 15.11 -0.42 10.59
CA ASP A 68 16.32 -1.28 10.64
C ASP A 68 16.20 -2.52 11.56
N TRP A 69 14.98 -3.01 11.72
CA TRP A 69 14.76 -4.19 12.55
C TRP A 69 15.42 -5.44 11.96
N SER A 70 15.99 -6.24 12.84
CA SER A 70 16.42 -7.58 12.50
C SER A 70 15.25 -8.47 12.06
N VAL A 71 15.54 -9.60 11.41
CA VAL A 71 14.52 -10.59 11.06
C VAL A 71 13.76 -11.08 12.29
N THR A 72 14.47 -11.26 13.43
CA THR A 72 13.87 -11.66 14.71
C THR A 72 12.90 -10.59 15.22
N GLN A 73 13.31 -9.32 15.21
CA GLN A 73 12.45 -8.21 15.65
C GLN A 73 11.22 -8.07 14.75
N SER A 74 11.37 -8.19 13.45
CA SER A 74 10.25 -8.20 12.49
C SER A 74 9.28 -9.36 12.76
N PHE A 75 9.79 -10.55 13.10
CA PHE A 75 8.99 -11.69 13.49
C PHE A 75 8.24 -11.44 14.80
N ILE A 76 8.91 -10.89 15.82
CA ILE A 76 8.30 -10.53 17.10
C ILE A 76 7.16 -9.54 16.88
N TYR A 77 7.41 -8.45 16.14
CA TYR A 77 6.39 -7.44 15.85
C TYR A 77 5.14 -8.06 15.18
N ASN A 78 5.33 -8.85 14.13
CA ASN A 78 4.22 -9.47 13.43
C ASN A 78 3.45 -10.49 14.30
N SER A 79 4.16 -11.22 15.15
CA SER A 79 3.56 -12.19 16.08
C SER A 79 2.71 -11.50 17.14
N GLU A 80 3.23 -10.45 17.77
CA GLU A 80 2.51 -9.67 18.79
C GLU A 80 1.33 -8.91 18.18
N ARG A 81 1.49 -8.35 16.96
CA ARG A 81 0.41 -7.70 16.23
C ARG A 81 -0.74 -8.67 15.95
N ALA A 82 -0.43 -9.86 15.47
CA ALA A 82 -1.42 -10.91 15.24
C ALA A 82 -2.11 -11.36 16.55
N ALA A 83 -1.37 -11.44 17.65
CA ALA A 83 -1.90 -11.86 18.96
C ALA A 83 -2.96 -10.90 19.52
N VAL A 84 -2.81 -9.58 19.29
CA VAL A 84 -3.82 -8.58 19.69
C VAL A 84 -4.92 -8.39 18.62
N GLY A 85 -4.81 -9.05 17.47
CA GLY A 85 -5.78 -8.93 16.38
C GLY A 85 -5.69 -7.63 15.58
N ALA A 86 -4.57 -6.89 15.71
CA ALA A 86 -4.37 -5.67 14.93
C ALA A 86 -4.08 -5.99 13.46
N PRO A 87 -4.71 -5.28 12.50
CA PRO A 87 -4.50 -5.53 11.08
C PRO A 87 -3.13 -5.01 10.60
N GLU A 88 -2.74 -5.45 9.43
CA GLU A 88 -1.68 -4.75 8.69
C GLU A 88 -2.19 -3.40 8.18
N VAL A 89 -1.26 -2.47 8.01
CA VAL A 89 -1.56 -1.23 7.26
C VAL A 89 -1.94 -1.62 5.83
N LEU A 90 -2.88 -0.88 5.24
CA LEU A 90 -3.30 -1.13 3.86
C LEU A 90 -2.09 -1.17 2.91
N PRO A 91 -1.92 -2.25 2.13
CA PRO A 91 -0.65 -2.53 1.47
C PRO A 91 -0.36 -1.62 0.27
N PHE A 92 -1.37 -0.97 -0.31
CA PHE A 92 -1.25 -0.26 -1.57
C PHE A 92 -0.22 0.87 -1.54
N GLY A 93 -0.23 1.70 -0.48
CA GLY A 93 0.75 2.75 -0.26
C GLY A 93 2.08 2.16 0.21
N VAL A 94 2.07 1.58 1.42
CA VAL A 94 3.29 1.24 2.16
C VAL A 94 4.08 0.08 1.54
N THR A 95 3.40 -0.98 1.10
CA THR A 95 4.09 -2.20 0.64
C THR A 95 4.25 -2.24 -0.88
N MET A 96 3.26 -1.74 -1.63
CA MET A 96 3.25 -1.88 -3.09
C MET A 96 3.89 -0.70 -3.79
N VAL A 97 3.23 0.48 -3.84
CA VAL A 97 3.73 1.61 -4.63
C VAL A 97 5.01 2.20 -4.07
N ALA A 98 5.15 2.30 -2.76
CA ALA A 98 6.35 2.86 -2.16
C ALA A 98 7.61 2.04 -2.49
N SER A 99 7.50 0.70 -2.53
CA SER A 99 8.64 -0.16 -2.93
C SER A 99 9.12 0.15 -4.36
N VAL A 100 8.20 0.47 -5.26
CA VAL A 100 8.54 0.88 -6.64
C VAL A 100 9.14 2.29 -6.66
N ILE A 101 8.57 3.24 -5.91
CA ILE A 101 9.08 4.61 -5.81
C ILE A 101 10.48 4.62 -5.20
N ILE A 102 10.73 3.87 -4.13
CA ILE A 102 12.05 3.76 -3.50
C ILE A 102 13.08 3.21 -4.48
N ALA A 103 12.73 2.19 -5.24
CA ALA A 103 13.65 1.50 -6.14
C ALA A 103 13.90 2.25 -7.47
N TYR A 104 12.89 2.94 -8.01
CA TYR A 104 12.91 3.45 -9.38
C TYR A 104 12.43 4.90 -9.52
N GLY A 105 11.85 5.49 -8.49
CA GLY A 105 11.34 6.85 -8.53
C GLY A 105 12.49 7.88 -8.58
N SER A 106 12.21 9.05 -9.17
CA SER A 106 13.10 10.20 -9.06
C SER A 106 13.14 10.75 -7.63
N ASP A 107 14.11 11.58 -7.31
CA ASP A 107 14.21 12.18 -5.98
C ASP A 107 12.97 13.04 -5.66
N GLU A 108 12.44 13.78 -6.66
CA GLU A 108 11.21 14.55 -6.51
C GLU A 108 9.99 13.66 -6.21
N GLN A 109 9.92 12.47 -6.83
CA GLN A 109 8.85 11.50 -6.54
C GLN A 109 8.97 10.93 -5.13
N LYS A 110 10.18 10.60 -4.69
CA LYS A 110 10.43 10.13 -3.33
C LYS A 110 10.08 11.18 -2.29
N GLU A 111 10.54 12.42 -2.48
CA GLU A 111 10.24 13.55 -1.59
C GLU A 111 8.75 13.87 -1.53
N LYS A 112 8.05 13.77 -2.66
CA LYS A 112 6.61 14.05 -2.75
C LYS A 112 5.77 12.97 -2.07
N PHE A 113 6.01 11.70 -2.38
CA PHE A 113 5.07 10.63 -2.06
C PHE A 113 5.38 9.89 -0.76
N LEU A 114 6.66 9.57 -0.48
CA LEU A 114 6.98 8.69 0.65
C LEU A 114 6.55 9.27 2.01
N PRO A 115 6.78 10.56 2.32
CA PRO A 115 6.32 11.12 3.59
C PRO A 115 4.79 11.11 3.73
N ARG A 116 4.06 11.32 2.64
CA ARG A 116 2.59 11.34 2.64
C ARG A 116 2.00 9.94 2.81
N ILE A 117 2.64 8.92 2.23
CA ILE A 117 2.29 7.52 2.44
C ILE A 117 2.47 7.13 3.91
N LEU A 118 3.60 7.49 4.53
CA LEU A 118 3.85 7.20 5.95
C LEU A 118 2.81 7.84 6.88
N LYS A 119 2.37 9.06 6.57
CA LYS A 119 1.38 9.79 7.35
C LYS A 119 -0.06 9.39 7.04
N SER A 120 -0.28 8.47 6.09
CA SER A 120 -1.61 8.12 5.57
C SER A 120 -2.40 9.33 5.02
N GLU A 121 -1.69 10.37 4.54
CA GLU A 121 -2.30 11.52 3.89
C GLU A 121 -2.81 11.19 2.49
N ASP A 122 -2.16 10.22 1.82
CA ASP A 122 -2.56 9.74 0.50
C ASP A 122 -3.00 8.27 0.56
N TRP A 123 -4.22 8.03 0.13
CA TRP A 123 -4.70 6.69 -0.13
C TRP A 123 -4.39 6.27 -1.56
N TRP A 124 -3.93 5.04 -1.70
CA TRP A 124 -3.52 4.46 -2.98
C TRP A 124 -4.41 3.28 -3.35
N CYS A 125 -4.65 3.10 -4.65
CA CYS A 125 -5.23 1.88 -5.18
C CYS A 125 -4.41 1.35 -6.35
N GLN A 126 -4.66 0.07 -6.72
CA GLN A 126 -3.91 -0.64 -7.74
C GLN A 126 -4.72 -0.79 -9.02
N GLY A 127 -4.20 -0.30 -10.14
CA GLY A 127 -4.79 -0.41 -11.46
C GLY A 127 -4.05 -1.42 -12.36
N TYR A 128 -4.11 -2.71 -12.05
CA TYR A 128 -3.44 -3.76 -12.83
C TYR A 128 -4.43 -4.51 -13.73
N SER A 129 -5.36 -5.24 -13.13
CA SER A 129 -6.30 -6.09 -13.86
C SER A 129 -7.26 -5.29 -14.73
N GLU A 130 -7.61 -5.88 -15.88
CA GLU A 130 -8.63 -5.40 -16.82
C GLU A 130 -9.70 -6.49 -17.02
N PRO A 131 -10.88 -6.17 -17.56
CA PRO A 131 -11.89 -7.19 -17.86
C PRO A 131 -11.37 -8.35 -18.71
N GLY A 132 -10.35 -8.11 -19.56
CA GLY A 132 -9.72 -9.10 -20.42
C GLY A 132 -8.28 -9.48 -20.04
N ALA A 133 -7.75 -8.98 -18.92
CA ALA A 133 -6.37 -9.23 -18.48
C ALA A 133 -6.28 -9.34 -16.96
N GLY A 134 -6.22 -10.56 -16.47
CA GLY A 134 -6.04 -10.89 -15.04
C GLY A 134 -4.73 -11.66 -14.82
N SER A 135 -4.79 -12.99 -14.77
CA SER A 135 -3.59 -13.85 -14.63
C SER A 135 -2.60 -13.66 -15.79
N ASP A 136 -3.08 -13.46 -17.01
CA ASP A 136 -2.26 -12.99 -18.14
C ASP A 136 -2.22 -11.46 -18.17
N LEU A 137 -1.57 -10.85 -17.17
CA LEU A 137 -1.48 -9.41 -17.00
C LEU A 137 -0.81 -8.73 -18.22
N ALA A 138 0.14 -9.39 -18.86
CA ALA A 138 0.80 -8.87 -20.05
C ALA A 138 -0.14 -8.62 -21.25
N SER A 139 -1.37 -9.17 -21.23
CA SER A 139 -2.40 -8.91 -22.23
C SER A 139 -3.21 -7.63 -21.99
N LEU A 140 -2.84 -6.80 -21.01
CA LEU A 140 -3.48 -5.51 -20.73
C LEU A 140 -3.51 -4.62 -21.98
N LYS A 141 -4.60 -3.84 -22.12
CA LYS A 141 -4.92 -3.05 -23.31
C LYS A 141 -5.15 -1.57 -23.03
N MET A 142 -5.26 -1.16 -21.76
CA MET A 142 -5.41 0.25 -21.41
C MET A 142 -4.22 1.02 -21.97
N ARG A 143 -4.50 1.92 -22.92
CA ARG A 143 -3.48 2.68 -23.62
C ARG A 143 -3.13 3.95 -22.86
N ALA A 144 -1.88 4.37 -23.01
CA ALA A 144 -1.38 5.68 -22.64
C ALA A 144 -0.63 6.26 -23.83
N ASP A 145 -1.28 7.12 -24.58
CA ASP A 145 -0.73 7.77 -25.77
C ASP A 145 -0.10 9.11 -25.33
N LEU A 146 1.16 9.34 -25.70
CA LEU A 146 1.85 10.58 -25.35
C LEU A 146 1.41 11.71 -26.30
N GLU A 147 0.80 12.75 -25.74
CA GLU A 147 0.39 13.97 -26.45
C GLU A 147 1.10 15.18 -25.83
N GLY A 148 2.15 15.66 -26.50
CA GLY A 148 3.03 16.67 -25.93
C GLY A 148 3.84 16.14 -24.76
N GLU A 149 3.63 16.68 -23.57
CA GLU A 149 4.27 16.24 -22.30
C GLU A 149 3.34 15.41 -21.40
N GLU A 150 2.11 15.14 -21.85
CA GLU A 150 1.10 14.44 -21.06
C GLU A 150 0.71 13.10 -21.69
N TYR A 151 0.33 12.13 -20.86
CA TYR A 151 -0.26 10.88 -21.32
C TYR A 151 -1.79 10.97 -21.34
N VAL A 152 -2.40 10.67 -22.48
CA VAL A 152 -3.84 10.47 -22.61
C VAL A 152 -4.16 8.99 -22.44
N LEU A 153 -4.91 8.67 -21.38
CA LEU A 153 -5.20 7.28 -21.01
C LEU A 153 -6.58 6.86 -21.49
N ASN A 154 -6.66 5.70 -22.15
CA ASN A 154 -7.92 5.13 -22.63
C ASN A 154 -8.01 3.65 -22.28
N GLY A 155 -8.98 3.30 -21.43
CA GLY A 155 -9.22 1.92 -21.00
C GLY A 155 -9.97 1.84 -19.69
N SER A 156 -10.01 0.65 -19.10
CA SER A 156 -10.62 0.46 -17.79
C SER A 156 -9.91 -0.62 -17.00
N LYS A 157 -9.83 -0.41 -15.69
CA LYS A 157 -9.32 -1.38 -14.71
C LYS A 157 -10.48 -2.00 -13.97
N ILE A 158 -10.26 -3.18 -13.39
CA ILE A 158 -11.26 -3.91 -12.58
C ILE A 158 -10.61 -4.47 -11.32
N TRP A 159 -11.39 -4.76 -10.31
CA TRP A 159 -10.95 -5.26 -9.00
C TRP A 159 -10.04 -4.26 -8.26
N THR A 160 -10.25 -2.97 -8.52
CA THR A 160 -9.49 -1.87 -7.93
C THR A 160 -10.04 -1.55 -6.54
N SER A 161 -9.62 -2.34 -5.54
CA SER A 161 -10.07 -2.16 -4.16
C SER A 161 -9.72 -0.76 -3.63
N TYR A 162 -10.65 -0.15 -2.90
CA TYR A 162 -10.52 1.17 -2.29
C TYR A 162 -10.41 2.35 -3.29
N ALA A 163 -10.65 2.14 -4.58
CA ALA A 163 -10.62 3.22 -5.59
C ALA A 163 -11.54 4.40 -5.23
N GLN A 164 -12.67 4.14 -4.53
CA GLN A 164 -13.60 5.17 -4.08
C GLN A 164 -13.04 6.10 -2.99
N TYR A 165 -11.94 5.72 -2.34
CA TYR A 165 -11.27 6.50 -1.29
C TYR A 165 -9.89 6.98 -1.70
N ALA A 166 -9.34 6.44 -2.80
CA ALA A 166 -7.97 6.68 -3.20
C ALA A 166 -7.78 8.07 -3.81
N ASN A 167 -6.69 8.74 -3.40
CA ASN A 167 -6.19 9.97 -4.01
C ASN A 167 -5.34 9.65 -5.25
N TRP A 168 -4.65 8.51 -5.23
CA TRP A 168 -3.71 8.08 -6.26
C TRP A 168 -3.95 6.64 -6.67
N ILE A 169 -3.74 6.36 -7.95
CA ILE A 169 -3.69 5.00 -8.49
C ILE A 169 -2.32 4.74 -9.12
N PHE A 170 -1.69 3.61 -8.77
CA PHE A 170 -0.55 3.11 -9.53
C PHE A 170 -1.06 2.12 -10.58
N CYS A 171 -0.77 2.41 -11.83
CA CYS A 171 -1.43 1.76 -12.95
C CYS A 171 -0.42 1.20 -13.95
N LEU A 172 -0.65 -0.03 -14.41
CA LEU A 172 0.05 -0.57 -15.57
C LEU A 172 -0.73 -0.25 -16.84
N VAL A 173 -0.06 0.38 -17.80
CA VAL A 173 -0.66 0.84 -19.04
C VAL A 173 0.20 0.43 -20.25
N ARG A 174 -0.40 0.41 -21.44
CA ARG A 174 0.26 0.11 -22.69
C ARG A 174 0.73 1.40 -23.36
N THR A 175 2.04 1.67 -23.35
CA THR A 175 2.66 2.81 -24.04
C THR A 175 3.23 2.44 -25.40
N ASP A 176 3.54 1.15 -25.63
CA ASP A 176 4.00 0.62 -26.92
C ASP A 176 3.42 -0.76 -27.18
N SER A 177 3.03 -1.03 -28.41
CA SER A 177 2.48 -2.31 -28.89
C SER A 177 3.28 -2.90 -30.04
N SER A 178 4.46 -2.38 -30.36
CA SER A 178 5.29 -2.82 -31.50
C SER A 178 6.05 -4.11 -31.21
N GLY A 179 6.30 -4.42 -29.94
CA GLY A 179 7.07 -5.57 -29.48
C GLY A 179 6.19 -6.73 -28.97
N ARG A 180 6.81 -7.60 -28.16
CA ARG A 180 6.10 -8.68 -27.47
C ARG A 180 5.14 -8.10 -26.42
N LYS A 181 4.09 -8.84 -26.06
CA LYS A 181 3.07 -8.36 -25.09
C LYS A 181 3.62 -8.00 -23.70
N GLN A 182 4.77 -8.53 -23.35
CA GLN A 182 5.47 -8.19 -22.09
C GLN A 182 6.26 -6.87 -22.17
N GLU A 183 6.52 -6.39 -23.38
CA GLU A 183 7.23 -5.13 -23.65
C GLU A 183 6.23 -3.98 -23.81
N GLY A 184 6.69 -2.75 -23.62
CA GLY A 184 5.83 -1.56 -23.79
C GLY A 184 4.75 -1.40 -22.72
N ILE A 185 4.94 -1.98 -21.53
CA ILE A 185 4.11 -1.74 -20.34
C ILE A 185 4.83 -0.72 -19.47
N THR A 186 4.12 0.33 -19.09
CA THR A 186 4.63 1.40 -18.24
C THR A 186 3.85 1.46 -16.94
N PHE A 187 4.56 1.72 -15.85
CA PHE A 187 3.98 1.96 -14.53
C PHE A 187 3.78 3.47 -14.34
N LEU A 188 2.55 3.91 -14.20
CA LEU A 188 2.20 5.31 -14.00
C LEU A 188 1.61 5.53 -12.61
N LEU A 189 1.93 6.69 -12.02
CA LEU A 189 1.28 7.24 -10.84
C LEU A 189 0.28 8.29 -11.33
N ILE A 190 -1.01 8.07 -11.08
CA ILE A 190 -2.08 8.89 -11.64
C ILE A 190 -2.89 9.46 -10.48
N ASP A 191 -3.10 10.77 -10.51
CA ASP A 191 -3.99 11.47 -9.60
C ASP A 191 -5.44 11.09 -9.91
N MET A 192 -6.19 10.62 -8.93
CA MET A 192 -7.58 10.17 -9.09
C MET A 192 -8.56 11.33 -9.34
N ASP A 193 -8.15 12.57 -9.09
CA ASP A 193 -8.91 13.77 -9.44
C ASP A 193 -8.69 14.22 -10.89
N SER A 194 -7.85 13.49 -11.68
CA SER A 194 -7.63 13.79 -13.08
C SER A 194 -8.93 13.72 -13.89
N PRO A 195 -9.15 14.65 -14.84
CA PRO A 195 -10.34 14.65 -15.66
C PRO A 195 -10.56 13.35 -16.43
N GLY A 196 -11.81 12.86 -16.47
CA GLY A 196 -12.18 11.65 -17.22
C GLY A 196 -12.09 10.34 -16.43
N ILE A 197 -11.62 10.35 -15.19
CA ILE A 197 -11.66 9.17 -14.32
C ILE A 197 -13.08 8.98 -13.76
N THR A 198 -13.57 7.74 -13.87
CA THR A 198 -14.86 7.34 -13.29
C THR A 198 -14.70 6.06 -12.49
N VAL A 199 -15.04 6.11 -11.22
CA VAL A 199 -15.08 4.94 -10.33
C VAL A 199 -16.51 4.41 -10.25
N ARG A 200 -16.69 3.11 -10.50
CA ARG A 200 -17.99 2.42 -10.43
C ARG A 200 -17.91 1.23 -9.49
N ALA A 201 -18.86 1.13 -8.59
CA ALA A 201 -18.96 0.01 -7.67
C ALA A 201 -19.19 -1.32 -8.41
N ILE A 202 -18.56 -2.38 -7.93
CA ILE A 202 -18.86 -3.75 -8.31
C ILE A 202 -19.70 -4.34 -7.19
N LYS A 203 -20.93 -4.73 -7.49
CA LYS A 203 -21.75 -5.46 -6.52
C LYS A 203 -21.22 -6.87 -6.36
N THR A 204 -20.82 -7.20 -5.16
CA THR A 204 -20.36 -8.52 -4.75
C THR A 204 -21.52 -9.35 -4.21
N ILE A 205 -21.29 -10.65 -3.92
CA ILE A 205 -22.34 -11.56 -3.47
C ILE A 205 -22.89 -11.20 -2.08
N ASP A 206 -22.13 -10.43 -1.32
CA ASP A 206 -22.47 -9.94 0.02
C ASP A 206 -23.14 -8.55 0.01
N GLY A 207 -23.40 -7.98 -1.19
CA GLY A 207 -24.09 -6.69 -1.38
C GLY A 207 -23.20 -5.52 -1.61
#